data_1596246d52d8f725f647a9e5b2c47a5f
#
_entry.id   1596246d52d8f725f647a9e5b2c47a5f
#
_cell.length_a   1.000
_cell.length_b   1.000
_cell.length_c   1.000
_cell.angle_alpha   90.00
_cell.angle_beta   90.00
_cell.angle_gamma   90.00
#
_symmetry.space_group_name_H-M   'P 1'
#
loop_
_entity.id
_entity.type
_entity.pdbx_description
1 polymer ?
#
loop_
_entity_poly.entity_id
_entity_poly.type
_entity_poly.pdbx_seq_one_letter_code
_entity_poly.pdbx_strand_id
1 'polypeptide(L)'
;MRYWEIKENMPDIDELDPLGKGQMGMPADISKADSNDLDATLTLGPPYPPEQMDGVRKMQSQLIKIGYSVGRTGVDGKYGPKTARGVEAFKKDYNETGNGTEMTGSALDKLAKVESGAIPKITKPSETGNPKPFGGKELKALDFGGEKNIEAKKIAEEFLGREMKEQEWNALVRATIAEASPDSKEQAAVMAVILNRANSSKYPDGIMGVLTQRNQFQAVTGTPTNRSPSRNFSRPTSKQVASVVDAVMNHLSGSNKKWLNFTANNPKAYGSGTNIDFMYAMRQSPGAKVIGGTVFGNIA
;
A
#
# COMPACT_ATOMS: atom_id res chain seq x y z
N MET A 1 21.07 17.90 4.65
CA MET A 1 20.12 17.40 5.66
C MET A 1 20.15 15.89 5.62
N ARG A 2 20.49 15.28 6.76
CA ARG A 2 20.78 13.85 6.86
C ARG A 2 19.48 13.04 6.78
N TYR A 3 19.30 12.32 5.70
CA TYR A 3 18.44 11.15 5.63
C TYR A 3 19.29 9.95 6.04
N TRP A 4 18.80 9.11 6.92
CA TRP A 4 19.44 7.92 7.48
C TRP A 4 20.22 8.13 8.77
N GLU A 5 19.55 8.22 9.87
CA GLU A 5 19.93 7.59 11.12
C GLU A 5 18.66 7.03 11.76
N ILE A 6 18.14 5.96 11.19
CA ILE A 6 17.49 4.92 11.95
C ILE A 6 18.42 3.73 11.85
N LYS A 7 19.46 3.71 12.66
CA LYS A 7 20.00 2.46 13.15
C LYS A 7 18.87 1.85 13.95
N GLU A 8 18.32 0.77 13.44
CA GLU A 8 17.48 -0.15 14.20
C GLU A 8 18.31 -0.63 15.38
N ASN A 9 18.06 -0.11 16.57
CA ASN A 9 18.32 -0.84 17.80
C ASN A 9 17.27 -1.97 17.83
N MET A 10 17.51 -3.02 17.06
CA MET A 10 16.98 -4.33 17.36
C MET A 10 17.88 -4.92 18.42
N PRO A 11 17.38 -5.26 19.60
CA PRO A 11 18.14 -6.10 20.51
C PRO A 11 18.36 -7.45 19.84
N ASP A 12 19.59 -7.95 19.93
CA ASP A 12 19.98 -9.29 19.50
C ASP A 12 19.03 -10.33 20.09
N ILE A 13 18.45 -11.17 19.21
CA ILE A 13 17.46 -12.18 19.57
C ILE A 13 18.09 -13.38 20.32
N ASP A 14 19.41 -13.37 20.56
CA ASP A 14 20.15 -14.47 21.17
C ASP A 14 20.30 -14.38 22.70
N GLU A 15 19.71 -13.36 23.37
CA GLU A 15 19.74 -13.24 24.83
C GLU A 15 18.33 -13.30 25.46
N LEU A 16 17.54 -14.30 25.14
CA LEU A 16 16.38 -14.68 25.94
C LEU A 16 16.62 -16.03 26.58
N ASP A 17 16.99 -15.94 27.84
CA ASP A 17 17.21 -16.98 28.84
C ASP A 17 16.10 -18.07 28.79
N PRO A 18 16.46 -19.35 28.61
CA PRO A 18 15.48 -20.43 28.63
C PRO A 18 15.30 -20.95 30.04
N LEU A 19 14.45 -20.38 30.89
CA LEU A 19 13.96 -21.09 32.08
C LEU A 19 12.98 -20.20 32.89
N GLY A 20 11.71 -20.29 32.52
CA GLY A 20 10.59 -19.95 33.39
C GLY A 20 9.61 -21.13 33.38
N LYS A 21 9.90 -22.19 34.12
CA LYS A 21 8.93 -23.25 34.43
C LYS A 21 7.82 -22.68 35.31
N GLY A 22 6.81 -22.11 34.71
CA GLY A 22 5.52 -21.84 35.35
C GLY A 22 4.52 -22.85 34.82
N GLN A 23 4.14 -23.77 35.66
CA GLN A 23 2.98 -24.66 35.47
C GLN A 23 1.74 -23.79 35.29
N MET A 24 1.23 -23.67 34.05
CA MET A 24 -0.14 -23.26 33.83
C MET A 24 -0.97 -24.48 33.53
N GLY A 25 -1.94 -24.67 34.42
CA GLY A 25 -2.92 -25.75 34.32
C GLY A 25 -3.62 -25.73 32.99
N MET A 26 -3.73 -26.88 32.35
CA MET A 26 -4.57 -27.10 31.19
C MET A 26 -6.02 -26.80 31.53
N PRO A 27 -6.72 -25.94 30.80
CA PRO A 27 -8.17 -25.96 30.84
C PRO A 27 -8.69 -27.15 30.03
N ALA A 28 -9.77 -27.76 30.56
CA ALA A 28 -10.42 -28.95 30.08
C ALA A 28 -10.85 -28.92 28.63
N ASP A 29 -10.76 -30.09 28.02
CA ASP A 29 -11.50 -30.67 26.90
C ASP A 29 -12.54 -29.78 26.21
N ILE A 30 -12.13 -29.16 25.03
CA ILE A 30 -13.04 -28.42 24.16
C ILE A 30 -13.33 -29.30 22.93
N SER A 31 -13.94 -30.47 23.13
CA SER A 31 -14.37 -31.34 22.03
C SER A 31 -15.80 -31.10 21.54
N LYS A 32 -16.48 -30.04 22.00
CA LYS A 32 -17.82 -29.66 21.52
C LYS A 32 -17.96 -28.13 21.52
N ALA A 33 -17.48 -27.48 20.51
CA ALA A 33 -17.88 -26.09 20.23
C ALA A 33 -19.14 -26.13 19.37
N ASP A 34 -20.29 -26.07 19.99
CA ASP A 34 -21.54 -25.71 19.32
C ASP A 34 -21.45 -24.29 18.80
N SER A 35 -22.00 -24.08 17.61
CA SER A 35 -21.86 -22.88 16.75
C SER A 35 -22.52 -21.59 17.28
N ASN A 36 -22.70 -21.43 18.58
CA ASN A 36 -23.37 -20.29 19.22
C ASN A 36 -22.59 -19.65 20.37
N ASP A 37 -21.26 -19.80 20.41
CA ASP A 37 -20.47 -19.15 21.46
C ASP A 37 -20.30 -17.67 21.14
N LEU A 38 -21.24 -16.84 21.67
CA LEU A 38 -21.28 -15.38 21.56
C LEU A 38 -20.13 -14.67 22.30
N ASP A 39 -19.27 -15.43 22.98
CA ASP A 39 -18.15 -14.88 23.76
C ASP A 39 -16.78 -14.95 23.09
N ALA A 40 -16.71 -15.41 21.84
CA ALA A 40 -15.45 -15.46 21.12
C ALA A 40 -14.95 -14.05 20.78
N THR A 41 -13.86 -13.64 21.41
CA THR A 41 -13.17 -12.38 21.08
C THR A 41 -11.89 -12.69 20.31
N LEU A 42 -11.76 -12.13 19.10
CA LEU A 42 -10.54 -12.25 18.30
C LEU A 42 -9.65 -11.03 18.57
N THR A 43 -8.38 -11.26 18.89
CA THR A 43 -7.44 -10.22 19.30
C THR A 43 -6.27 -10.04 18.33
N LEU A 44 -5.74 -8.83 18.29
CA LEU A 44 -4.57 -8.44 17.49
C LEU A 44 -3.28 -9.06 18.07
N GLY A 45 -2.47 -9.62 17.21
CA GLY A 45 -1.08 -10.01 17.50
C GLY A 45 -0.87 -11.50 17.75
N PRO A 46 0.40 -11.95 17.69
CA PRO A 46 0.78 -13.32 18.00
C PRO A 46 0.70 -13.61 19.53
N PRO A 47 0.59 -14.90 19.92
CA PRO A 47 0.52 -16.07 19.07
C PRO A 47 -0.84 -16.22 18.37
N TYR A 48 -0.85 -16.89 17.20
CA TYR A 48 -2.07 -17.19 16.45
C TYR A 48 -2.37 -18.69 16.60
N PRO A 49 -3.08 -19.14 17.65
CA PRO A 49 -3.43 -20.55 17.79
C PRO A 49 -4.34 -20.96 16.63
N PRO A 50 -4.26 -22.24 16.18
CA PRO A 50 -4.98 -22.71 14.99
C PRO A 50 -6.49 -22.43 15.04
N GLU A 51 -7.12 -22.59 16.17
CA GLU A 51 -8.54 -22.33 16.40
C GLU A 51 -8.92 -20.85 16.18
N GLN A 52 -8.06 -19.93 16.59
CA GLN A 52 -8.26 -18.50 16.33
C GLN A 52 -8.02 -18.14 14.86
N MET A 53 -7.07 -18.82 14.19
CA MET A 53 -6.78 -18.54 12.78
C MET A 53 -8.00 -18.80 11.89
N ASP A 54 -8.82 -19.81 12.15
CA ASP A 54 -10.02 -20.09 11.36
C ASP A 54 -11.11 -19.05 11.63
N GLY A 55 -11.29 -18.62 12.87
CA GLY A 55 -12.15 -17.49 13.21
C GLY A 55 -11.72 -16.19 12.52
N VAL A 56 -10.40 -15.91 12.52
CA VAL A 56 -9.84 -14.74 11.84
C VAL A 56 -10.03 -14.84 10.32
N ARG A 57 -9.82 -16.02 9.69
CA ARG A 57 -10.09 -16.21 8.26
C ARG A 57 -11.55 -15.95 7.91
N LYS A 58 -12.48 -16.47 8.71
CA LYS A 58 -13.92 -16.24 8.54
C LYS A 58 -14.23 -14.74 8.60
N MET A 59 -13.77 -14.05 9.63
CA MET A 59 -13.94 -12.61 9.82
C MET A 59 -13.33 -11.81 8.65
N GLN A 60 -12.10 -12.12 8.24
CA GLN A 60 -11.44 -11.46 7.11
C GLN A 60 -12.24 -11.62 5.82
N SER A 61 -12.74 -12.83 5.53
CA SER A 61 -13.60 -13.12 4.38
C SER A 61 -14.89 -12.28 4.41
N GLN A 62 -15.54 -12.20 5.56
CA GLN A 62 -16.76 -11.43 5.75
C GLN A 62 -16.52 -9.93 5.57
N LEU A 63 -15.45 -9.39 6.17
CA LEU A 63 -15.06 -7.97 5.99
C LEU A 63 -14.84 -7.62 4.51
N ILE A 64 -14.11 -8.48 3.77
CA ILE A 64 -13.87 -8.27 2.34
C ILE A 64 -15.20 -8.27 1.56
N LYS A 65 -16.09 -9.23 1.81
CA LYS A 65 -17.39 -9.33 1.13
C LYS A 65 -18.28 -8.10 1.32
N ILE A 66 -18.15 -7.42 2.45
CA ILE A 66 -18.91 -6.20 2.72
C ILE A 66 -18.12 -4.92 2.42
N GLY A 67 -16.91 -5.03 1.86
CA GLY A 67 -16.15 -3.91 1.31
C GLY A 67 -15.05 -3.33 2.20
N TYR A 68 -14.70 -3.97 3.33
CA TYR A 68 -13.59 -3.54 4.17
C TYR A 68 -12.29 -4.24 3.78
N SER A 69 -11.20 -3.49 3.77
CA SER A 69 -9.87 -4.04 3.51
C SER A 69 -9.29 -4.68 4.76
N VAL A 70 -8.78 -5.89 4.62
CA VAL A 70 -8.02 -6.60 5.69
C VAL A 70 -6.52 -6.65 5.38
N GLY A 71 -6.11 -5.90 4.37
CA GLY A 71 -4.74 -5.88 3.87
C GLY A 71 -4.57 -6.80 2.66
N ARG A 72 -3.36 -6.76 2.11
CA ARG A 72 -3.05 -7.37 0.82
C ARG A 72 -2.95 -8.89 0.85
N THR A 73 -2.57 -9.47 2.01
CA THR A 73 -2.55 -10.93 2.20
C THR A 73 -3.96 -11.53 2.16
N GLY A 74 -5.00 -10.68 2.22
CA GLY A 74 -6.37 -11.12 2.18
C GLY A 74 -6.72 -12.00 3.38
N VAL A 75 -7.30 -13.17 3.10
CA VAL A 75 -7.73 -14.15 4.12
C VAL A 75 -6.54 -15.04 4.51
N ASP A 76 -5.68 -14.56 5.39
CA ASP A 76 -4.48 -15.28 5.86
C ASP A 76 -4.60 -15.91 7.27
N GLY A 77 -5.65 -15.58 7.99
CA GLY A 77 -5.88 -16.06 9.35
C GLY A 77 -5.05 -15.31 10.41
N LYS A 78 -4.35 -14.25 10.06
CA LYS A 78 -3.54 -13.45 10.98
C LYS A 78 -4.22 -12.13 11.30
N TYR A 79 -4.50 -11.91 12.58
CA TYR A 79 -5.04 -10.64 13.04
C TYR A 79 -3.93 -9.60 13.19
N GLY A 80 -3.41 -9.12 12.05
CA GLY A 80 -2.34 -8.13 12.01
C GLY A 80 -2.86 -6.68 11.99
N PRO A 81 -1.96 -5.68 12.00
CA PRO A 81 -2.34 -4.26 12.02
C PRO A 81 -3.24 -3.82 10.85
N LYS A 82 -3.18 -4.49 9.72
CA LYS A 82 -4.04 -4.21 8.56
C LYS A 82 -5.46 -4.74 8.75
N THR A 83 -5.59 -5.95 9.27
CA THR A 83 -6.89 -6.51 9.68
C THR A 83 -7.52 -5.63 10.76
N ALA A 84 -6.74 -5.20 11.75
CA ALA A 84 -7.19 -4.30 12.81
C ALA A 84 -7.80 -2.99 12.28
N ARG A 85 -7.19 -2.37 11.25
CA ARG A 85 -7.76 -1.18 10.60
C ARG A 85 -9.10 -1.45 9.92
N GLY A 86 -9.24 -2.62 9.27
CA GLY A 86 -10.50 -3.04 8.68
C GLY A 86 -11.60 -3.22 9.71
N VAL A 87 -11.25 -3.83 10.85
CA VAL A 87 -12.16 -4.00 12.00
C VAL A 87 -12.53 -2.66 12.60
N GLU A 88 -11.58 -1.74 12.81
CA GLU A 88 -11.84 -0.41 13.34
C GLU A 88 -12.80 0.38 12.43
N ALA A 89 -12.58 0.33 11.14
CA ALA A 89 -13.46 0.97 10.16
C ALA A 89 -14.87 0.38 10.21
N PHE A 90 -14.99 -0.95 10.27
CA PHE A 90 -16.27 -1.64 10.43
C PHE A 90 -16.98 -1.21 11.71
N LYS A 91 -16.30 -1.28 12.86
CA LYS A 91 -16.88 -0.90 14.16
C LYS A 91 -17.40 0.53 14.14
N LYS A 92 -16.58 1.47 13.62
CA LYS A 92 -16.99 2.87 13.50
C LYS A 92 -18.25 3.05 12.66
N ASP A 93 -18.33 2.34 11.53
CA ASP A 93 -19.44 2.48 10.59
C ASP A 93 -20.74 1.94 11.13
N TYR A 94 -20.67 0.86 11.90
CA TYR A 94 -21.83 0.19 12.47
C TYR A 94 -22.07 0.54 13.95
N ASN A 95 -21.47 1.62 14.45
CA ASN A 95 -21.59 2.11 15.82
C ASN A 95 -21.27 1.03 16.89
N GLU A 96 -20.26 0.20 16.60
CA GLU A 96 -19.69 -0.72 17.58
C GLU A 96 -18.63 -0.01 18.42
N THR A 97 -18.56 -0.38 19.70
CA THR A 97 -17.58 0.20 20.64
C THR A 97 -16.20 -0.44 20.46
N GLY A 98 -15.17 0.29 20.90
CA GLY A 98 -13.77 -0.13 20.87
C GLY A 98 -13.05 0.21 19.56
N ASN A 99 -11.75 -0.08 19.56
CA ASN A 99 -10.87 0.11 18.41
C ASN A 99 -10.71 -1.19 17.61
N GLY A 100 -9.80 -1.20 16.65
CA GLY A 100 -9.54 -2.37 15.83
C GLY A 100 -8.64 -3.44 16.47
N THR A 101 -8.26 -3.33 17.74
CA THR A 101 -7.34 -4.30 18.37
C THR A 101 -8.02 -5.62 18.72
N GLU A 102 -9.33 -5.62 18.75
CA GLU A 102 -10.14 -6.81 19.03
C GLU A 102 -11.43 -6.80 18.20
N MET A 103 -11.97 -7.98 17.97
CA MET A 103 -13.29 -8.19 17.36
C MET A 103 -14.13 -9.00 18.34
N THR A 104 -15.01 -8.31 19.05
CA THR A 104 -15.88 -8.91 20.08
C THR A 104 -16.98 -9.79 19.47
N GLY A 105 -17.56 -10.68 20.26
CA GLY A 105 -18.69 -11.52 19.82
C GLY A 105 -19.85 -10.70 19.25
N SER A 106 -20.21 -9.58 19.91
CA SER A 106 -21.23 -8.63 19.42
C SER A 106 -20.90 -8.08 18.04
N ALA A 107 -19.64 -7.67 17.82
CA ALA A 107 -19.19 -7.13 16.54
C ALA A 107 -19.13 -8.22 15.45
N LEU A 108 -18.78 -9.48 15.81
CA LEU A 108 -18.82 -10.63 14.90
C LEU A 108 -20.26 -10.97 14.47
N ASP A 109 -21.20 -10.97 15.41
CA ASP A 109 -22.61 -11.20 15.12
C ASP A 109 -23.18 -10.10 14.19
N LYS A 110 -22.84 -8.83 14.47
CA LYS A 110 -23.21 -7.72 13.61
C LYS A 110 -22.61 -7.86 12.21
N LEU A 111 -21.35 -8.26 12.10
CA LEU A 111 -20.67 -8.51 10.83
C LEU A 111 -21.38 -9.59 10.01
N ALA A 112 -21.76 -10.68 10.65
CA ALA A 112 -22.55 -11.77 10.02
C ALA A 112 -23.93 -11.29 9.54
N LYS A 113 -24.61 -10.47 10.33
CA LYS A 113 -25.90 -9.87 9.95
C LYS A 113 -25.78 -8.91 8.76
N VAL A 114 -24.71 -8.14 8.67
CA VAL A 114 -24.42 -7.28 7.53
C VAL A 114 -24.07 -8.10 6.27
N GLU A 115 -23.27 -9.15 6.42
CA GLU A 115 -22.91 -10.04 5.32
C GLU A 115 -24.14 -10.75 4.75
N SER A 116 -25.03 -11.25 5.61
CA SER A 116 -26.27 -11.92 5.20
C SER A 116 -27.33 -10.97 4.62
N GLY A 117 -27.15 -9.66 4.77
CA GLY A 117 -28.14 -8.66 4.35
C GLY A 117 -29.24 -8.39 5.38
N ALA A 118 -29.20 -9.00 6.56
CA ALA A 118 -30.12 -8.72 7.67
C ALA A 118 -29.97 -7.30 8.22
N ILE A 119 -28.76 -6.75 8.12
CA ILE A 119 -28.48 -5.34 8.33
C ILE A 119 -28.02 -4.76 6.98
N PRO A 120 -28.57 -3.64 6.52
CA PRO A 120 -28.14 -3.03 5.26
C PRO A 120 -26.65 -2.77 5.24
N LYS A 121 -25.99 -3.14 4.15
CA LYS A 121 -24.61 -2.70 3.92
C LYS A 121 -24.59 -1.19 3.85
N ILE A 122 -23.76 -0.58 4.68
CA ILE A 122 -23.45 0.84 4.53
C ILE A 122 -22.67 0.95 3.22
N THR A 123 -23.39 1.24 2.13
CA THR A 123 -22.75 1.68 0.89
C THR A 123 -22.21 3.07 1.15
N LYS A 124 -21.09 3.13 1.89
CA LYS A 124 -20.28 4.33 1.77
C LYS A 124 -19.88 4.43 0.31
N PRO A 125 -20.01 5.60 -0.32
CA PRO A 125 -19.18 5.90 -1.46
C PRO A 125 -17.76 5.63 -0.94
N SER A 126 -17.10 4.59 -1.46
CA SER A 126 -15.90 3.96 -0.89
C SER A 126 -15.03 4.99 -0.16
N GLU A 127 -15.32 5.19 1.15
CA GLU A 127 -14.34 5.66 2.07
C GLU A 127 -13.44 4.46 2.43
N THR A 128 -12.74 3.91 1.51
CA THR A 128 -11.32 4.14 1.50
C THR A 128 -11.21 5.62 1.70
N GLY A 129 -11.25 6.04 2.97
CA GLY A 129 -10.98 7.42 3.32
C GLY A 129 -9.72 7.71 2.58
N ASN A 130 -9.86 8.36 1.44
CA ASN A 130 -8.73 8.95 0.83
C ASN A 130 -8.11 9.69 1.99
N PRO A 131 -6.97 9.24 2.54
CA PRO A 131 -6.18 10.17 3.32
C PRO A 131 -6.14 11.33 2.37
N LYS A 132 -6.74 12.49 2.74
CA LYS A 132 -6.78 13.61 1.83
C LYS A 132 -5.36 13.69 1.28
N PRO A 133 -5.09 13.01 0.16
CA PRO A 133 -3.73 12.85 -0.30
C PRO A 133 -3.39 14.23 -0.82
N PHE A 134 -2.18 14.61 -0.73
CA PHE A 134 -1.73 15.84 -1.35
C PHE A 134 -2.12 17.12 -0.59
N GLY A 135 -1.91 17.13 0.73
CA GLY A 135 -2.12 18.33 1.57
C GLY A 135 -3.61 18.70 1.75
N GLY A 136 -4.51 17.73 1.66
CA GLY A 136 -5.95 17.92 1.91
C GLY A 136 -6.72 18.51 0.73
N LYS A 137 -6.10 18.67 -0.44
CA LYS A 137 -6.74 19.18 -1.65
C LYS A 137 -7.15 18.02 -2.55
N GLU A 138 -8.37 18.07 -3.04
CA GLU A 138 -8.83 17.18 -4.09
C GLU A 138 -8.05 17.46 -5.39
N LEU A 139 -7.54 16.41 -6.02
CA LEU A 139 -6.92 16.55 -7.32
C LEU A 139 -8.00 16.80 -8.37
N LYS A 140 -7.92 17.94 -9.06
CA LYS A 140 -8.77 18.16 -10.22
C LYS A 140 -8.53 17.06 -11.24
N ALA A 141 -9.60 16.57 -11.86
CA ALA A 141 -9.48 15.64 -12.98
C ALA A 141 -8.53 16.22 -14.04
N LEU A 142 -7.64 15.38 -14.56
CA LEU A 142 -6.84 15.76 -15.72
C LEU A 142 -7.71 15.66 -16.98
N ASP A 143 -7.58 16.62 -17.86
CA ASP A 143 -8.06 16.46 -19.22
C ASP A 143 -7.06 15.60 -19.97
N PHE A 144 -7.38 14.34 -20.12
CA PHE A 144 -6.51 13.40 -20.81
C PHE A 144 -6.74 13.36 -22.32
N GLY A 145 -7.81 13.98 -22.84
CA GLY A 145 -8.13 14.02 -24.27
C GLY A 145 -8.17 12.66 -24.96
N GLY A 146 -9.39 12.11 -25.13
CA GLY A 146 -9.67 11.10 -26.15
C GLY A 146 -9.23 9.64 -25.90
N GLU A 147 -9.30 8.85 -26.98
CA GLU A 147 -9.12 7.39 -27.01
C GLU A 147 -7.73 6.92 -26.52
N LYS A 148 -6.67 7.65 -26.83
CA LYS A 148 -5.31 7.29 -26.39
C LYS A 148 -5.16 7.16 -24.88
N ASN A 149 -5.87 7.98 -24.12
CA ASN A 149 -5.84 7.89 -22.66
C ASN A 149 -6.50 6.62 -22.16
N ILE A 150 -7.62 6.22 -22.76
CA ILE A 150 -8.34 4.98 -22.42
C ILE A 150 -7.42 3.78 -22.68
N GLU A 151 -6.75 3.77 -23.81
CA GLU A 151 -5.81 2.71 -24.18
C GLU A 151 -4.59 2.68 -23.26
N ALA A 152 -3.98 3.82 -22.96
CA ALA A 152 -2.86 3.91 -22.02
C ALA A 152 -3.25 3.43 -20.62
N LYS A 153 -4.43 3.81 -20.13
CA LYS A 153 -4.95 3.32 -18.84
C LYS A 153 -5.09 1.80 -18.88
N LYS A 154 -5.65 1.24 -19.95
CA LYS A 154 -5.79 -0.21 -20.12
C LYS A 154 -4.45 -0.94 -20.09
N ILE A 155 -3.43 -0.43 -20.79
CA ILE A 155 -2.07 -0.99 -20.75
C ILE A 155 -1.51 -0.95 -19.32
N ALA A 156 -1.73 0.12 -18.58
CA ALA A 156 -1.29 0.24 -17.19
C ALA A 156 -2.06 -0.72 -16.25
N GLU A 157 -3.35 -0.96 -16.49
CA GLU A 157 -4.17 -1.95 -15.80
C GLU A 157 -3.71 -3.37 -16.05
N GLU A 158 -3.37 -3.71 -17.31
CA GLU A 158 -2.79 -4.99 -17.68
C GLU A 158 -1.41 -5.21 -17.01
N PHE A 159 -0.59 -4.16 -16.95
CA PHE A 159 0.68 -4.22 -16.23
C PHE A 159 0.50 -4.41 -14.72
N LEU A 160 -0.47 -3.71 -14.13
CA LEU A 160 -0.84 -3.81 -12.72
C LEU A 160 -1.54 -5.15 -12.39
N GLY A 161 -2.25 -5.75 -13.35
CA GLY A 161 -3.03 -6.98 -13.18
C GLY A 161 -4.42 -6.76 -12.55
N ARG A 162 -4.92 -5.53 -12.53
CA ARG A 162 -6.28 -5.15 -12.10
C ARG A 162 -6.73 -3.83 -12.68
N GLU A 163 -8.02 -3.58 -12.66
CA GLU A 163 -8.59 -2.28 -13.00
C GLU A 163 -8.15 -1.18 -12.01
N MET A 164 -8.06 0.04 -12.50
CA MET A 164 -7.75 1.24 -11.73
C MET A 164 -8.95 2.20 -11.71
N LYS A 165 -9.20 2.78 -10.52
CA LYS A 165 -10.12 3.91 -10.41
C LYS A 165 -9.54 5.14 -11.14
N GLU A 166 -10.41 6.02 -11.63
CA GLU A 166 -9.98 7.27 -12.28
C GLU A 166 -9.05 8.12 -11.41
N GLN A 167 -9.28 8.13 -10.11
CA GLN A 167 -8.41 8.83 -9.16
C GLN A 167 -7.02 8.21 -9.07
N GLU A 168 -6.90 6.87 -9.12
CA GLU A 168 -5.61 6.17 -9.14
C GLU A 168 -4.84 6.50 -10.40
N TRP A 169 -5.51 6.44 -11.57
CA TRP A 169 -4.92 6.79 -12.85
C TRP A 169 -4.46 8.25 -12.89
N ASN A 170 -5.30 9.18 -12.47
CA ASN A 170 -4.97 10.60 -12.38
C ASN A 170 -3.74 10.84 -11.48
N ALA A 171 -3.70 10.24 -10.30
CA ALA A 171 -2.57 10.36 -9.37
C ALA A 171 -1.29 9.73 -9.92
N LEU A 172 -1.39 8.57 -10.58
CA LEU A 172 -0.27 7.85 -11.19
C LEU A 172 0.39 8.67 -12.30
N VAL A 173 -0.41 9.23 -13.22
CA VAL A 173 0.10 10.09 -14.30
C VAL A 173 0.78 11.33 -13.74
N ARG A 174 0.18 12.00 -12.76
CA ARG A 174 0.77 13.17 -12.08
C ARG A 174 2.08 12.85 -11.39
N ALA A 175 2.15 11.72 -10.69
CA ALA A 175 3.36 11.27 -10.01
C ALA A 175 4.48 10.99 -11.02
N THR A 176 4.16 10.33 -12.11
CA THR A 176 5.11 10.07 -13.21
C THR A 176 5.65 11.38 -13.80
N ILE A 177 4.80 12.36 -14.07
CA ILE A 177 5.21 13.70 -14.54
C ILE A 177 6.15 14.40 -13.55
N ALA A 178 5.90 14.21 -12.25
CA ALA A 178 6.63 14.93 -11.22
C ALA A 178 7.98 14.30 -10.86
N GLU A 179 8.13 12.98 -11.08
CA GLU A 179 9.30 12.20 -10.69
C GLU A 179 10.22 11.86 -11.88
N ALA A 180 9.70 11.81 -13.10
CA ALA A 180 10.48 11.48 -14.30
C ALA A 180 10.88 12.73 -15.08
N SER A 181 12.00 12.63 -15.80
CA SER A 181 12.33 13.59 -16.88
C SER A 181 11.34 13.44 -18.06
N PRO A 182 11.34 14.35 -19.03
CA PRO A 182 10.49 14.23 -20.22
C PRO A 182 10.85 13.07 -21.17
N ASP A 183 11.84 12.25 -20.84
CA ASP A 183 12.19 11.04 -21.60
C ASP A 183 11.09 9.98 -21.46
N SER A 184 10.55 9.53 -22.59
CA SER A 184 9.40 8.62 -22.60
C SER A 184 9.71 7.23 -21.99
N LYS A 185 10.93 6.71 -22.15
CA LYS A 185 11.35 5.46 -21.56
C LYS A 185 11.52 5.57 -20.06
N GLU A 186 12.04 6.72 -19.59
CA GLU A 186 12.17 7.01 -18.17
C GLU A 186 10.79 7.16 -17.52
N GLN A 187 9.86 7.87 -18.16
CA GLN A 187 8.48 8.03 -17.70
C GLN A 187 7.79 6.66 -17.53
N ALA A 188 7.89 5.79 -18.53
CA ALA A 188 7.33 4.44 -18.46
C ALA A 188 8.00 3.61 -17.35
N ALA A 189 9.32 3.72 -17.16
CA ALA A 189 10.05 2.98 -16.14
C ALA A 189 9.71 3.46 -14.71
N VAL A 190 9.54 4.78 -14.48
CA VAL A 190 9.07 5.34 -13.21
C VAL A 190 7.66 4.84 -12.89
N MET A 191 6.76 4.88 -13.87
CA MET A 191 5.41 4.33 -13.71
C MET A 191 5.44 2.86 -13.36
N ALA A 192 6.26 2.06 -14.06
CA ALA A 192 6.42 0.64 -13.78
C ALA A 192 6.85 0.38 -12.33
N VAL A 193 7.79 1.17 -11.77
CA VAL A 193 8.20 1.04 -10.37
C VAL A 193 7.02 1.32 -9.42
N ILE A 194 6.22 2.35 -9.68
CA ILE A 194 5.05 2.65 -8.84
C ILE A 194 4.06 1.48 -8.88
N LEU A 195 3.77 0.94 -10.06
CA LEU A 195 2.87 -0.20 -10.23
C LEU A 195 3.42 -1.49 -9.59
N ASN A 196 4.72 -1.75 -9.75
CA ASN A 196 5.39 -2.88 -9.09
C ASN A 196 5.32 -2.78 -7.56
N ARG A 197 5.53 -1.59 -7.00
CA ARG A 197 5.38 -1.35 -5.56
C ARG A 197 3.95 -1.57 -5.11
N ALA A 198 2.96 -1.10 -5.89
CA ALA A 198 1.55 -1.31 -5.60
C ALA A 198 1.16 -2.80 -5.58
N ASN A 199 1.91 -3.65 -6.29
CA ASN A 199 1.78 -5.11 -6.29
C ASN A 199 2.70 -5.82 -5.29
N SER A 200 3.63 -5.11 -4.63
CA SER A 200 4.58 -5.72 -3.70
C SER A 200 4.11 -5.69 -2.25
N SER A 201 4.22 -6.82 -1.51
CA SER A 201 3.87 -6.89 -0.07
C SER A 201 4.77 -6.03 0.82
N LYS A 202 5.91 -5.60 0.29
CA LYS A 202 6.88 -4.75 0.98
C LYS A 202 6.44 -3.27 1.08
N TYR A 203 5.40 -2.87 0.35
CA TYR A 203 4.94 -1.48 0.26
C TYR A 203 3.48 -1.32 0.70
N PRO A 204 3.02 -0.10 0.97
CA PRO A 204 1.62 0.16 1.28
C PRO A 204 0.69 -0.30 0.16
N ASP A 205 -0.54 -0.68 0.52
CA ASP A 205 -1.50 -1.23 -0.43
C ASP A 205 -1.94 -0.22 -1.49
N GLY A 206 -1.90 -0.67 -2.74
CA GLY A 206 -2.39 0.05 -3.90
C GLY A 206 -1.56 1.28 -4.29
N ILE A 207 -1.91 1.87 -5.42
CA ILE A 207 -1.21 3.03 -5.99
C ILE A 207 -1.20 4.21 -5.03
N MET A 208 -2.34 4.53 -4.44
CA MET A 208 -2.46 5.66 -3.51
C MET A 208 -1.62 5.48 -2.25
N GLY A 209 -1.57 4.25 -1.70
CA GLY A 209 -0.73 3.92 -0.55
C GLY A 209 0.75 4.11 -0.86
N VAL A 210 1.20 3.64 -2.03
CA VAL A 210 2.59 3.81 -2.50
C VAL A 210 2.92 5.29 -2.68
N LEU A 211 2.09 6.06 -3.35
CA LEU A 211 2.34 7.48 -3.64
C LEU A 211 2.34 8.36 -2.40
N THR A 212 1.57 8.00 -1.37
CA THR A 212 1.50 8.75 -0.11
C THR A 212 2.45 8.23 0.97
N GLN A 213 3.25 7.21 0.66
CA GLN A 213 4.25 6.70 1.58
C GLN A 213 5.25 7.80 1.96
N ARG A 214 5.41 8.00 3.27
CA ARG A 214 6.26 9.06 3.80
C ARG A 214 7.69 8.97 3.25
N ASN A 215 8.22 10.09 2.78
CA ASN A 215 9.58 10.26 2.29
C ASN A 215 9.95 9.49 1.00
N GLN A 216 8.99 8.86 0.31
CA GLN A 216 9.27 8.14 -0.93
C GLN A 216 9.06 9.01 -2.18
N PHE A 217 7.92 9.65 -2.31
CA PHE A 217 7.56 10.51 -3.44
C PHE A 217 7.43 11.95 -2.95
N GLN A 218 8.56 12.65 -2.83
CA GLN A 218 8.55 14.03 -2.30
C GLN A 218 7.86 15.02 -3.25
N ALA A 219 7.89 14.75 -4.54
CA ALA A 219 7.14 15.56 -5.49
C ALA A 219 5.61 15.44 -5.29
N VAL A 220 5.15 14.34 -4.68
CA VAL A 220 3.74 14.06 -4.37
C VAL A 220 3.37 14.52 -2.96
N THR A 221 4.18 14.16 -1.96
CA THR A 221 3.87 14.37 -0.54
C THR A 221 4.44 15.66 0.04
N GLY A 222 5.30 16.33 -0.72
CA GLY A 222 6.13 17.43 -0.24
C GLY A 222 7.35 16.95 0.54
N THR A 223 8.19 17.91 0.91
CA THR A 223 9.37 17.68 1.76
C THR A 223 9.00 17.75 3.23
N PRO A 224 9.87 17.30 4.16
CA PRO A 224 9.63 17.44 5.61
C PRO A 224 9.40 18.88 6.06
N THR A 225 10.01 19.85 5.38
CA THR A 225 9.90 21.29 5.67
C THR A 225 8.79 21.98 4.90
N ASN A 226 8.40 21.44 3.75
CA ASN A 226 7.28 21.94 2.94
C ASN A 226 6.44 20.76 2.46
N ARG A 227 5.32 20.51 3.11
CA ARG A 227 4.40 19.40 2.82
C ARG A 227 3.47 19.65 1.63
N SER A 228 3.79 20.63 0.79
CA SER A 228 3.04 20.88 -0.43
C SER A 228 3.58 20.04 -1.58
N PRO A 229 2.70 19.42 -2.38
CA PRO A 229 3.11 18.74 -3.61
C PRO A 229 3.81 19.69 -4.57
N SER A 230 4.69 19.16 -5.41
CA SER A 230 5.37 19.94 -6.47
C SER A 230 4.35 20.54 -7.44
N ARG A 231 4.80 21.59 -8.16
CA ARG A 231 3.96 22.22 -9.19
C ARG A 231 3.59 21.23 -10.30
N ASN A 232 4.55 20.40 -10.73
CA ASN A 232 4.33 19.41 -11.79
C ASN A 232 3.29 18.37 -11.39
N PHE A 233 3.26 17.97 -10.12
CA PHE A 233 2.20 17.10 -9.60
C PHE A 233 0.85 17.84 -9.51
N SER A 234 0.84 19.04 -8.93
CA SER A 234 -0.40 19.76 -8.63
C SER A 234 -1.08 20.31 -9.86
N ARG A 235 -0.30 20.78 -10.83
CA ARG A 235 -0.77 21.49 -12.04
C ARG A 235 0.05 21.08 -13.28
N PRO A 236 -0.01 19.80 -13.72
CA PRO A 236 0.66 19.40 -14.95
C PRO A 236 0.03 20.11 -16.14
N THR A 237 0.83 20.33 -17.16
CA THR A 237 0.36 20.84 -18.44
C THR A 237 -0.20 19.73 -19.31
N SER A 238 -1.10 20.05 -20.25
CA SER A 238 -1.63 19.07 -21.22
C SER A 238 -0.51 18.39 -22.02
N LYS A 239 0.58 19.10 -22.34
CA LYS A 239 1.77 18.53 -23.02
C LYS A 239 2.45 17.47 -22.16
N GLN A 240 2.60 17.70 -20.85
CA GLN A 240 3.18 16.71 -19.93
C GLN A 240 2.29 15.49 -19.80
N VAL A 241 0.97 15.68 -19.72
CA VAL A 241 0.00 14.57 -19.68
C VAL A 241 0.10 13.73 -20.96
N ALA A 242 0.07 14.36 -22.14
CA ALA A 242 0.21 13.67 -23.42
C ALA A 242 1.53 12.89 -23.51
N SER A 243 2.64 13.48 -23.03
CA SER A 243 3.95 12.80 -23.00
C SER A 243 3.92 11.51 -22.19
N VAL A 244 3.29 11.52 -21.02
CA VAL A 244 3.16 10.28 -20.18
C VAL A 244 2.23 9.27 -20.85
N VAL A 245 1.12 9.69 -21.42
CA VAL A 245 0.21 8.81 -22.17
C VAL A 245 0.97 8.11 -23.30
N ASP A 246 1.71 8.86 -24.12
CA ASP A 246 2.52 8.28 -25.20
C ASP A 246 3.65 7.38 -24.67
N ALA A 247 4.26 7.70 -23.53
CA ALA A 247 5.27 6.86 -22.88
C ALA A 247 4.68 5.50 -22.43
N VAL A 248 3.48 5.51 -21.85
CA VAL A 248 2.77 4.29 -21.46
C VAL A 248 2.47 3.42 -22.67
N MET A 249 1.88 4.02 -23.71
CA MET A 249 1.53 3.32 -24.95
C MET A 249 2.73 2.63 -25.61
N ASN A 250 3.89 3.28 -25.62
CA ASN A 250 5.03 2.81 -26.37
C ASN A 250 6.02 1.95 -25.57
N HIS A 251 6.06 2.10 -24.23
CA HIS A 251 7.18 1.55 -23.46
C HIS A 251 6.79 0.79 -22.20
N LEU A 252 5.59 0.99 -21.62
CA LEU A 252 5.26 0.41 -20.31
C LEU A 252 5.25 -1.12 -20.35
N SER A 253 4.66 -1.73 -21.36
CA SER A 253 4.59 -3.19 -21.49
C SER A 253 5.97 -3.86 -21.55
N GLY A 254 6.98 -3.17 -22.08
CA GLY A 254 8.37 -3.63 -22.12
C GLY A 254 9.17 -3.30 -20.86
N SER A 255 8.58 -2.65 -19.88
CA SER A 255 9.26 -2.28 -18.63
C SER A 255 9.42 -3.49 -17.71
N ASN A 256 10.47 -3.45 -16.89
CA ASN A 256 10.77 -4.57 -15.98
C ASN A 256 9.76 -4.64 -14.82
N LYS A 257 9.02 -5.75 -14.75
CA LYS A 257 8.03 -6.02 -13.69
C LYS A 257 8.64 -6.32 -12.30
N LYS A 258 9.96 -6.25 -12.15
CA LYS A 258 10.66 -6.53 -10.89
C LYS A 258 11.29 -5.31 -10.23
N TRP A 259 11.48 -4.19 -10.95
CA TRP A 259 12.09 -3.00 -10.36
C TRP A 259 11.18 -2.39 -9.30
N LEU A 260 11.76 -2.16 -8.12
CA LEU A 260 11.08 -1.57 -6.98
C LEU A 260 11.67 -0.21 -6.57
N ASN A 261 12.82 0.17 -7.15
CA ASN A 261 13.52 1.39 -6.80
C ASN A 261 14.02 2.12 -8.04
N PHE A 262 14.12 3.44 -7.91
CA PHE A 262 14.80 4.30 -8.86
C PHE A 262 15.47 5.48 -8.13
N THR A 263 16.53 6.03 -8.73
CA THR A 263 17.25 7.20 -8.22
C THR A 263 17.95 7.92 -9.37
N ALA A 264 18.20 9.23 -9.22
CA ALA A 264 18.95 9.97 -10.22
C ALA A 264 20.35 9.38 -10.46
N ASN A 265 20.75 9.30 -11.71
CA ASN A 265 22.05 8.76 -12.12
C ASN A 265 23.12 9.87 -12.17
N ASN A 266 23.09 10.81 -11.25
CA ASN A 266 24.03 11.92 -11.19
C ASN A 266 24.58 12.14 -9.79
N PRO A 267 25.86 11.81 -9.52
CA PRO A 267 26.48 12.02 -8.21
C PRO A 267 26.42 13.48 -7.73
N LYS A 268 26.39 14.44 -8.67
CA LYS A 268 26.29 15.87 -8.33
C LYS A 268 24.91 16.29 -7.86
N ALA A 269 23.87 15.50 -8.12
CA ALA A 269 22.52 15.76 -7.63
C ALA A 269 22.40 15.51 -6.11
N TYR A 270 23.36 14.79 -5.54
CA TYR A 270 23.45 14.48 -4.13
C TYR A 270 24.67 15.18 -3.55
N GLY A 271 24.54 15.82 -2.41
CA GLY A 271 25.70 16.26 -1.62
C GLY A 271 26.58 15.06 -1.23
N SER A 272 27.61 15.27 -0.45
CA SER A 272 28.38 14.17 0.14
C SER A 272 27.51 13.32 1.06
N GLY A 273 27.45 11.99 0.88
CA GLY A 273 26.83 11.07 1.84
C GLY A 273 25.97 9.95 1.23
N THR A 274 25.09 9.37 2.02
CA THR A 274 24.32 8.14 1.82
C THR A 274 23.56 7.99 0.49
N ASN A 275 23.18 9.09 -0.15
CA ASN A 275 22.45 9.03 -1.43
C ASN A 275 23.36 8.66 -2.61
N ILE A 276 24.65 8.96 -2.53
CA ILE A 276 25.64 8.53 -3.53
C ILE A 276 25.86 7.02 -3.40
N ASP A 277 26.00 6.53 -2.19
CA ASP A 277 26.15 5.10 -1.91
C ASP A 277 24.94 4.31 -2.38
N PHE A 278 23.74 4.82 -2.13
CA PHE A 278 22.50 4.23 -2.64
C PHE A 278 22.50 4.16 -4.18
N MET A 279 22.93 5.22 -4.87
CA MET A 279 23.00 5.22 -6.33
C MET A 279 24.01 4.18 -6.84
N TYR A 280 25.19 4.07 -6.21
CA TYR A 280 26.18 3.06 -6.58
C TYR A 280 25.70 1.65 -6.29
N ALA A 281 25.10 1.40 -5.13
CA ALA A 281 24.50 0.11 -4.81
C ALA A 281 23.40 -0.28 -5.82
N MET A 282 22.55 0.67 -6.22
CA MET A 282 21.55 0.47 -7.25
C MET A 282 22.16 0.07 -8.59
N ARG A 283 23.26 0.74 -9.02
CA ARG A 283 23.94 0.40 -10.29
C ARG A 283 24.52 -1.01 -10.29
N GLN A 284 24.93 -1.50 -9.14
CA GLN A 284 25.52 -2.84 -8.97
C GLN A 284 24.47 -3.92 -8.73
N SER A 285 23.23 -3.56 -8.51
CA SER A 285 22.16 -4.53 -8.24
C SER A 285 21.84 -5.37 -9.48
N PRO A 286 21.54 -6.68 -9.32
CA PRO A 286 21.21 -7.54 -10.43
C PRO A 286 20.02 -7.02 -11.24
N GLY A 287 20.20 -6.88 -12.56
CA GLY A 287 19.16 -6.37 -13.45
C GLY A 287 18.94 -4.84 -13.38
N ALA A 288 19.86 -4.10 -12.76
CA ALA A 288 19.84 -2.65 -12.79
C ALA A 288 20.02 -2.12 -14.22
N LYS A 289 19.35 -1.00 -14.51
CA LYS A 289 19.43 -0.33 -15.80
C LYS A 289 19.41 1.17 -15.64
N VAL A 290 20.22 1.86 -16.43
CA VAL A 290 20.16 3.33 -16.58
C VAL A 290 19.25 3.64 -17.75
N ILE A 291 18.24 4.48 -17.50
CA ILE A 291 17.30 4.95 -18.53
C ILE A 291 17.16 6.46 -18.33
N GLY A 292 17.46 7.24 -19.37
CA GLY A 292 17.52 8.68 -19.25
C GLY A 292 18.54 9.13 -18.19
N GLY A 293 18.11 9.95 -17.26
CA GLY A 293 18.91 10.42 -16.13
C GLY A 293 18.77 9.57 -14.86
N THR A 294 18.17 8.37 -14.90
CA THR A 294 17.74 7.60 -13.73
C THR A 294 18.25 6.17 -13.76
N VAL A 295 18.69 5.66 -12.60
CA VAL A 295 19.00 4.24 -12.37
C VAL A 295 17.77 3.55 -11.82
N PHE A 296 17.41 2.41 -12.39
CA PHE A 296 16.33 1.52 -11.95
C PHE A 296 16.90 0.19 -11.50
N GLY A 297 16.37 -0.39 -10.41
CA GLY A 297 16.84 -1.67 -9.90
C GLY A 297 16.20 -2.06 -8.57
N ASN A 298 16.82 -3.03 -7.90
CA ASN A 298 16.44 -3.47 -6.57
C ASN A 298 17.66 -3.50 -5.68
N ILE A 299 17.55 -2.93 -4.49
CA ILE A 299 18.52 -3.17 -3.41
C ILE A 299 17.94 -4.28 -2.56
N ALA A 300 18.80 -5.24 -2.23
CA ALA A 300 18.46 -6.39 -1.39
C ALA A 300 18.12 -5.93 0.04
#